data_f586674de1e50ac68c38b9c29839228a
#
_entry.id   f586674de1e50ac68c38b9c29839228a
#
_cell.length_a   1.000
_cell.length_b   1.000
_cell.length_c   1.000
_cell.angle_alpha   90.00
_cell.angle_beta   90.00
_cell.angle_gamma   90.00
#
_symmetry.space_group_name_H-M   'P 1'
#
loop_
_entity.id
_entity.type
_entity.pdbx_description
1 polymer ?
#
loop_
_entity_poly.entity_id
_entity_poly.type
_entity_poly.pdbx_seq_one_letter_code
_entity_poly.pdbx_strand_id
1 'polypeptide(L)'
;MLFSIVWQISSRLLNNVFRPWEYFSYFTIQTSLIAIVTLGVSGWFAWNSQVETRVLNIVRLCTVTFTVVVTLVYNLLLRGLANDPADGNYVWPVLPNEILHVWAAIFMLIDWMLSSRRINLRIRTIFWVLVFPLAWLLYSIVRGLIVDWWPYWFINPNEPAGISGMVTYIFAIMLFLLTVAIALLGLQRITVRAFREPKV
;
A
#
# COMPACT_ATOMS: atom_id res chain seq x y z
N MET A 1 -3.10 -11.16 -4.26
CA MET A 1 -2.53 -10.71 -2.96
C MET A 1 -2.50 -11.81 -1.90
N LEU A 2 -3.63 -12.40 -1.46
CA LEU A 2 -3.62 -13.45 -0.43
C LEU A 2 -2.72 -14.64 -0.82
N PHE A 3 -2.89 -15.18 -2.02
CA PHE A 3 -2.04 -16.21 -2.58
C PHE A 3 -0.54 -15.85 -2.51
N SER A 4 -0.19 -14.61 -2.84
CA SER A 4 1.21 -14.15 -2.81
C SER A 4 1.78 -14.12 -1.40
N ILE A 5 0.99 -13.66 -0.41
CA ILE A 5 1.39 -13.65 1.00
C ILE A 5 1.61 -15.08 1.49
N VAL A 6 0.66 -15.99 1.23
CA VAL A 6 0.77 -17.41 1.62
C VAL A 6 1.99 -18.05 0.96
N TRP A 7 2.22 -17.81 -0.33
CA TRP A 7 3.40 -18.33 -1.03
C TRP A 7 4.71 -17.81 -0.41
N GLN A 8 4.82 -16.49 -0.18
CA GLN A 8 6.03 -15.92 0.43
C GLN A 8 6.29 -16.49 1.82
N ILE A 9 5.26 -16.61 2.67
CA ILE A 9 5.39 -17.22 4.00
C ILE A 9 5.84 -18.68 3.88
N SER A 10 5.20 -19.48 3.03
CA SER A 10 5.55 -20.89 2.83
C SER A 10 6.99 -21.04 2.31
N SER A 11 7.40 -20.23 1.34
CA SER A 11 8.76 -20.24 0.81
C SER A 11 9.80 -19.91 1.89
N ARG A 12 9.54 -18.88 2.72
CA ARG A 12 10.45 -18.48 3.81
C ARG A 12 10.52 -19.52 4.93
N LEU A 13 9.39 -20.20 5.24
CA LEU A 13 9.35 -21.30 6.21
C LEU A 13 10.19 -22.49 5.71
N LEU A 14 10.03 -22.89 4.44
CA LEU A 14 10.77 -24.02 3.85
C LEU A 14 12.29 -23.75 3.79
N ASN A 15 12.70 -22.49 3.72
CA ASN A 15 14.11 -22.09 3.72
C ASN A 15 14.65 -21.70 5.11
N ASN A 16 13.87 -21.87 6.18
CA ASN A 16 14.22 -21.51 7.57
C ASN A 16 14.62 -20.05 7.77
N VAL A 17 14.08 -19.12 6.97
CA VAL A 17 14.35 -17.66 7.04
C VAL A 17 13.10 -16.87 7.40
N PHE A 18 12.03 -17.50 7.84
CA PHE A 18 10.79 -16.80 8.20
C PHE A 18 10.91 -16.14 9.56
N ARG A 19 10.90 -14.82 9.56
CA ARG A 19 10.87 -13.96 10.74
C ARG A 19 9.55 -13.20 10.75
N PRO A 20 8.52 -13.69 11.46
CA PRO A 20 7.16 -13.14 11.36
C PRO A 20 7.07 -11.66 11.74
N TRP A 21 7.78 -11.25 12.79
CA TRP A 21 7.77 -9.85 13.24
C TRP A 21 8.37 -8.88 12.24
N GLU A 22 9.34 -9.30 11.43
CA GLU A 22 9.89 -8.50 10.33
C GLU A 22 8.95 -8.53 9.13
N TYR A 23 8.51 -9.73 8.73
CA TYR A 23 7.64 -9.92 7.57
C TYR A 23 6.36 -9.07 7.67
N PHE A 24 5.66 -9.11 8.81
CA PHE A 24 4.45 -8.32 9.01
C PHE A 24 4.70 -6.85 9.33
N SER A 25 5.95 -6.42 9.51
CA SER A 25 6.33 -5.02 9.65
C SER A 25 6.46 -4.29 8.30
N TYR A 26 6.62 -5.01 7.19
CA TYR A 26 6.66 -4.36 5.88
C TYR A 26 5.35 -3.66 5.54
N PHE A 27 5.45 -2.40 5.12
CA PHE A 27 4.29 -1.58 4.70
C PHE A 27 3.50 -2.26 3.58
N THR A 28 4.19 -2.90 2.61
CA THR A 28 3.58 -3.67 1.52
C THR A 28 2.69 -4.80 2.02
N ILE A 29 3.11 -5.55 3.03
CA ILE A 29 2.34 -6.66 3.57
C ILE A 29 1.09 -6.15 4.28
N GLN A 30 1.22 -5.13 5.13
CA GLN A 30 0.09 -4.54 5.84
C GLN A 30 -0.92 -3.90 4.88
N THR A 31 -0.45 -3.14 3.88
CA THR A 31 -1.34 -2.55 2.87
C THR A 31 -2.03 -3.60 2.00
N SER A 32 -1.35 -4.71 1.70
CA SER A 32 -1.95 -5.84 0.97
C SER A 32 -3.06 -6.51 1.77
N LEU A 33 -2.89 -6.67 3.09
CA LEU A 33 -3.93 -7.20 3.97
C LEU A 33 -5.15 -6.25 4.04
N ILE A 34 -4.90 -4.94 4.17
CA ILE A 34 -5.97 -3.92 4.11
C ILE A 34 -6.69 -3.99 2.76
N ALA A 35 -5.96 -4.16 1.65
CA ALA A 35 -6.53 -4.26 0.31
C ALA A 35 -7.42 -5.50 0.15
N ILE A 36 -7.00 -6.66 0.66
CA ILE A 36 -7.80 -7.90 0.65
C ILE A 36 -9.13 -7.69 1.38
N VAL A 37 -9.09 -7.11 2.58
CA VAL A 37 -10.31 -6.82 3.35
C VAL A 37 -11.19 -5.80 2.63
N THR A 38 -10.61 -4.72 2.11
CA THR A 38 -11.34 -3.67 1.38
C THR A 38 -12.05 -4.22 0.16
N LEU A 39 -11.37 -5.03 -0.65
CA LEU A 39 -11.96 -5.66 -1.83
C LEU A 39 -13.03 -6.69 -1.46
N GLY A 40 -12.81 -7.48 -0.41
CA GLY A 40 -13.81 -8.43 0.10
C GLY A 40 -15.11 -7.75 0.53
N VAL A 41 -14.99 -6.69 1.33
CA VAL A 41 -16.16 -5.90 1.78
C VAL A 41 -16.83 -5.22 0.59
N SER A 42 -16.06 -4.62 -0.32
CA SER A 42 -16.59 -3.98 -1.52
C SER A 42 -17.31 -4.96 -2.44
N GLY A 43 -16.75 -6.16 -2.61
CA GLY A 43 -17.37 -7.24 -3.37
C GLY A 43 -18.68 -7.69 -2.75
N TRP A 44 -18.75 -7.77 -1.41
CA TRP A 44 -19.98 -8.10 -0.70
C TRP A 44 -21.08 -7.04 -0.91
N PHE A 45 -20.74 -5.73 -0.83
CA PHE A 45 -21.68 -4.64 -1.14
C PHE A 45 -22.17 -4.71 -2.58
N ALA A 46 -21.28 -4.98 -3.53
CA ALA A 46 -21.60 -5.12 -4.94
C ALA A 46 -22.56 -6.30 -5.19
N TRP A 47 -22.27 -7.46 -4.60
CA TRP A 47 -23.07 -8.67 -4.71
C TRP A 47 -24.50 -8.46 -4.18
N ASN A 48 -24.65 -7.79 -3.04
CA ASN A 48 -25.95 -7.51 -2.43
C ASN A 48 -26.63 -6.25 -3.00
N SER A 49 -26.15 -5.72 -4.10
CA SER A 49 -26.69 -4.52 -4.78
C SER A 49 -26.83 -3.29 -3.88
N GLN A 50 -26.02 -3.20 -2.81
CA GLN A 50 -26.06 -2.11 -1.85
C GLN A 50 -25.15 -0.95 -2.25
N VAL A 51 -25.53 0.27 -1.82
CA VAL A 51 -24.67 1.45 -1.97
C VAL A 51 -23.56 1.41 -0.92
N GLU A 52 -22.34 1.64 -1.33
CA GLU A 52 -21.19 1.65 -0.41
C GLU A 52 -21.29 2.78 0.62
N THR A 53 -20.86 2.49 1.84
CA THR A 53 -20.81 3.50 2.90
C THR A 53 -19.70 4.53 2.63
N ARG A 54 -19.84 5.71 3.25
CA ARG A 54 -18.78 6.74 3.16
C ARG A 54 -17.45 6.24 3.73
N VAL A 55 -17.49 5.47 4.82
CA VAL A 55 -16.30 4.90 5.45
C VAL A 55 -15.59 3.95 4.49
N LEU A 56 -16.32 3.03 3.86
CA LEU A 56 -15.76 2.10 2.88
C LEU A 56 -15.11 2.85 1.70
N ASN A 57 -15.74 3.92 1.20
CA ASN A 57 -15.16 4.74 0.14
C ASN A 57 -13.88 5.47 0.57
N ILE A 58 -13.79 5.93 1.83
CA ILE A 58 -12.56 6.52 2.39
C ILE A 58 -11.47 5.46 2.49
N VAL A 59 -11.77 4.29 3.06
CA VAL A 59 -10.81 3.18 3.18
C VAL A 59 -10.33 2.74 1.81
N ARG A 60 -11.21 2.65 0.81
CA ARG A 60 -10.84 2.32 -0.57
C ARG A 60 -9.89 3.38 -1.16
N LEU A 61 -10.18 4.68 -0.99
CA LEU A 61 -9.27 5.75 -1.43
C LEU A 61 -7.88 5.57 -0.80
N CYS A 62 -7.83 5.36 0.52
CA CYS A 62 -6.57 5.12 1.22
C CYS A 62 -5.84 3.89 0.65
N THR A 63 -6.52 2.78 0.48
CA THR A 63 -5.94 1.52 0.02
C THR A 63 -5.40 1.63 -1.41
N VAL A 64 -6.15 2.23 -2.35
CA VAL A 64 -5.67 2.48 -3.72
C VAL A 64 -4.44 3.39 -3.69
N THR A 65 -4.48 4.46 -2.89
CA THR A 65 -3.33 5.36 -2.74
C THR A 65 -2.09 4.60 -2.24
N PHE A 66 -2.25 3.76 -1.21
CA PHE A 66 -1.14 3.00 -0.65
C PHE A 66 -0.54 2.02 -1.66
N THR A 67 -1.38 1.26 -2.39
CA THR A 67 -0.87 0.30 -3.38
C THR A 67 -0.15 0.99 -4.54
N VAL A 68 -0.63 2.15 -5.01
CA VAL A 68 0.06 2.94 -6.03
C VAL A 68 1.41 3.45 -5.52
N VAL A 69 1.46 3.99 -4.30
CA VAL A 69 2.70 4.48 -3.71
C VAL A 69 3.68 3.34 -3.45
N VAL A 70 3.21 2.19 -2.94
CA VAL A 70 4.03 0.97 -2.79
C VAL A 70 4.66 0.58 -4.12
N THR A 71 3.89 0.56 -5.20
CA THR A 71 4.40 0.21 -6.53
C THR A 71 5.52 1.16 -6.98
N LEU A 72 5.32 2.47 -6.81
CA LEU A 72 6.31 3.45 -7.26
C LEU A 72 7.55 3.45 -6.36
N VAL A 73 7.38 3.39 -5.04
CA VAL A 73 8.50 3.28 -4.09
C VAL A 73 9.30 2.00 -4.34
N TYR A 74 8.62 0.87 -4.54
CA TYR A 74 9.31 -0.38 -4.86
C TYR A 74 10.15 -0.26 -6.14
N ASN A 75 9.55 0.21 -7.24
CA ASN A 75 10.25 0.27 -8.53
C ASN A 75 11.36 1.32 -8.58
N LEU A 76 11.25 2.42 -7.83
CA LEU A 76 12.21 3.51 -7.85
C LEU A 76 13.30 3.37 -6.78
N LEU A 77 13.00 2.79 -5.62
CA LEU A 77 13.90 2.80 -4.47
C LEU A 77 14.32 1.41 -3.98
N LEU A 78 13.56 0.35 -4.29
CA LEU A 78 13.78 -0.96 -3.67
C LEU A 78 14.08 -2.08 -4.67
N ARG A 79 13.63 -1.95 -5.93
CA ARG A 79 13.85 -2.99 -6.95
C ARG A 79 15.35 -3.14 -7.24
N GLY A 80 15.83 -4.39 -7.13
CA GLY A 80 17.24 -4.74 -7.39
C GLY A 80 18.19 -4.48 -6.22
N LEU A 81 17.70 -4.05 -5.06
CA LEU A 81 18.53 -4.03 -3.85
C LEU A 81 18.89 -5.44 -3.39
N ALA A 82 20.03 -5.56 -2.73
CA ALA A 82 20.44 -6.79 -2.08
C ALA A 82 19.43 -7.21 -1.01
N ASN A 83 19.27 -8.50 -0.82
CA ASN A 83 18.44 -9.04 0.27
C ASN A 83 19.08 -8.70 1.64
N ASP A 84 18.25 -8.77 2.69
CA ASP A 84 18.71 -8.71 4.07
C ASP A 84 19.84 -9.75 4.28
N PRO A 85 21.02 -9.36 4.79
CA PRO A 85 22.10 -10.30 5.08
C PRO A 85 21.67 -11.49 5.96
N ALA A 86 20.68 -11.29 6.84
CA ALA A 86 20.11 -12.35 7.68
C ALA A 86 19.27 -13.38 6.91
N ASP A 87 18.93 -13.11 5.64
CA ASP A 87 18.26 -14.06 4.75
C ASP A 87 19.27 -14.99 4.03
N GLY A 88 20.58 -14.74 4.15
CA GLY A 88 21.62 -15.52 3.50
C GLY A 88 21.44 -15.57 1.97
N ASN A 89 21.41 -16.78 1.42
CA ASN A 89 21.22 -17.00 -0.04
C ASN A 89 19.74 -17.07 -0.46
N TYR A 90 18.78 -16.80 0.44
CA TYR A 90 17.37 -16.86 0.08
C TYR A 90 17.01 -15.77 -0.94
N VAL A 91 16.28 -16.16 -1.97
CA VAL A 91 15.78 -15.25 -3.01
C VAL A 91 14.25 -15.19 -2.93
N TRP A 92 13.70 -14.00 -2.87
CA TRP A 92 12.27 -13.81 -2.87
C TRP A 92 11.63 -14.37 -4.16
N PRO A 93 10.54 -15.14 -4.06
CA PRO A 93 9.82 -15.63 -5.25
C PRO A 93 9.36 -14.45 -6.11
N VAL A 94 9.77 -14.44 -7.39
CA VAL A 94 9.53 -13.31 -8.30
C VAL A 94 8.04 -13.01 -8.47
N LEU A 95 7.24 -14.04 -8.81
CA LEU A 95 5.83 -13.85 -9.14
C LEU A 95 5.02 -13.29 -7.96
N PRO A 96 5.04 -13.85 -6.74
CA PRO A 96 4.32 -13.25 -5.62
C PRO A 96 4.84 -11.85 -5.26
N ASN A 97 6.12 -11.57 -5.46
CA ASN A 97 6.69 -10.24 -5.24
C ASN A 97 6.13 -9.22 -6.23
N GLU A 98 6.09 -9.54 -7.53
CA GLU A 98 5.49 -8.70 -8.56
C GLU A 98 3.99 -8.48 -8.35
N ILE A 99 3.26 -9.52 -7.90
CA ILE A 99 1.84 -9.38 -7.59
C ILE A 99 1.59 -8.34 -6.49
N LEU A 100 2.40 -8.33 -5.42
CA LEU A 100 2.22 -7.41 -4.31
C LEU A 100 2.69 -5.98 -4.63
N HIS A 101 3.73 -5.83 -5.48
CA HIS A 101 4.36 -4.54 -5.75
C HIS A 101 3.92 -3.88 -7.07
N VAL A 102 3.30 -4.62 -8.00
CA VAL A 102 2.89 -4.07 -9.30
C VAL A 102 1.42 -4.36 -9.58
N TRP A 103 1.05 -5.64 -9.64
CA TRP A 103 -0.30 -6.02 -10.04
C TRP A 103 -1.38 -5.60 -9.05
N ALA A 104 -1.06 -5.55 -7.75
CA ALA A 104 -1.98 -5.08 -6.73
C ALA A 104 -2.47 -3.65 -7.01
N ALA A 105 -1.57 -2.74 -7.38
CA ALA A 105 -1.95 -1.37 -7.72
C ALA A 105 -2.80 -1.30 -8.99
N ILE A 106 -2.45 -2.08 -10.01
CA ILE A 106 -3.22 -2.13 -11.27
C ILE A 106 -4.66 -2.57 -11.00
N PHE A 107 -4.85 -3.67 -10.26
CA PHE A 107 -6.18 -4.17 -9.91
C PHE A 107 -6.96 -3.18 -9.04
N MET A 108 -6.30 -2.55 -8.07
CA MET A 108 -6.94 -1.54 -7.23
C MET A 108 -7.34 -0.29 -8.01
N LEU A 109 -6.54 0.14 -9.00
CA LEU A 109 -6.88 1.25 -9.89
C LEU A 109 -8.06 0.90 -10.80
N ILE A 110 -8.08 -0.31 -11.36
CA ILE A 110 -9.21 -0.78 -12.17
C ILE A 110 -10.48 -0.81 -11.33
N ASP A 111 -10.43 -1.39 -10.13
CA ASP A 111 -11.55 -1.37 -9.18
C ASP A 111 -11.99 0.06 -8.86
N TRP A 112 -11.02 0.96 -8.60
CA TRP A 112 -11.29 2.38 -8.38
C TRP A 112 -11.99 3.04 -9.57
N MET A 113 -11.65 2.73 -10.78
CA MET A 113 -12.25 3.30 -11.99
C MET A 113 -13.64 2.73 -12.31
N LEU A 114 -13.84 1.43 -12.13
CA LEU A 114 -15.05 0.73 -12.53
C LEU A 114 -16.19 0.78 -11.51
N SER A 115 -15.91 1.05 -10.24
CA SER A 115 -16.95 1.09 -9.21
C SER A 115 -17.92 2.24 -9.42
N SER A 116 -19.12 1.94 -9.83
CA SER A 116 -20.21 2.91 -10.13
C SER A 116 -21.02 3.35 -8.90
N ARG A 117 -20.91 2.65 -7.78
CA ARG A 117 -21.74 2.84 -6.58
C ARG A 117 -21.13 3.71 -5.50
N ARG A 118 -20.13 4.52 -5.85
CA ARG A 118 -19.38 5.34 -4.92
C ARG A 118 -20.06 6.66 -4.56
N ILE A 119 -19.82 7.08 -3.33
CA ILE A 119 -20.19 8.40 -2.83
C ILE A 119 -19.07 9.40 -3.20
N ASN A 120 -19.45 10.58 -3.69
CA ASN A 120 -18.50 11.67 -3.93
C ASN A 120 -17.82 12.08 -2.63
N LEU A 121 -16.50 11.93 -2.57
CA LEU A 121 -15.70 12.32 -1.43
C LEU A 121 -15.30 13.81 -1.53
N ARG A 122 -15.30 14.48 -0.37
CA ARG A 122 -14.80 15.85 -0.27
C ARG A 122 -13.27 15.88 -0.33
N ILE A 123 -12.69 16.99 -0.80
CA ILE A 123 -11.22 17.12 -0.89
C ILE A 123 -10.53 16.91 0.46
N ARG A 124 -11.12 17.35 1.56
CA ARG A 124 -10.57 17.14 2.92
C ARG A 124 -10.37 15.68 3.28
N THR A 125 -11.01 14.75 2.54
CA THR A 125 -10.86 13.30 2.78
C THR A 125 -9.45 12.81 2.47
N ILE A 126 -8.65 13.54 1.67
CA ILE A 126 -7.27 13.16 1.36
C ILE A 126 -6.39 13.02 2.61
N PHE A 127 -6.66 13.78 3.67
CA PHE A 127 -5.86 13.68 4.90
C PHE A 127 -5.97 12.34 5.61
N TRP A 128 -7.03 11.54 5.36
CA TRP A 128 -7.14 10.19 5.89
C TRP A 128 -6.07 9.25 5.34
N VAL A 129 -5.50 9.55 4.16
CA VAL A 129 -4.41 8.74 3.60
C VAL A 129 -3.10 8.84 4.39
N LEU A 130 -2.96 9.81 5.27
CA LEU A 130 -1.77 9.97 6.12
C LEU A 130 -1.88 9.20 7.44
N VAL A 131 -3.09 8.85 7.89
CA VAL A 131 -3.31 8.28 9.24
C VAL A 131 -2.57 6.96 9.40
N PHE A 132 -2.81 6.01 8.51
CA PHE A 132 -2.15 4.71 8.59
C PHE A 132 -0.62 4.79 8.34
N PRO A 133 -0.11 5.49 7.29
CA PRO A 133 1.33 5.62 7.10
C PRO A 133 2.06 6.29 8.26
N LEU A 134 1.46 7.31 8.90
CA LEU A 134 2.06 7.94 10.09
C LEU A 134 2.08 6.99 11.29
N ALA A 135 1.01 6.25 11.53
CA ALA A 135 0.98 5.23 12.59
C ALA A 135 2.01 4.11 12.33
N TRP A 136 2.09 3.63 11.07
CA TRP A 136 3.09 2.66 10.65
C TRP A 136 4.53 3.18 10.79
N LEU A 137 4.77 4.44 10.41
CA LEU A 137 6.07 5.08 10.54
C LEU A 137 6.50 5.19 12.00
N LEU A 138 5.60 5.65 12.88
CA LEU A 138 5.85 5.72 14.31
C LEU A 138 6.21 4.34 14.87
N TYR A 139 5.41 3.33 14.54
CA TYR A 139 5.70 1.93 14.91
C TYR A 139 7.09 1.49 14.42
N SER A 140 7.42 1.76 13.15
CA SER A 140 8.69 1.34 12.54
C SER A 140 9.89 2.04 13.16
N ILE A 141 9.78 3.34 13.49
CA ILE A 141 10.84 4.09 14.18
C ILE A 141 11.04 3.53 15.60
N VAL A 142 9.97 3.38 16.37
CA VAL A 142 10.07 2.84 17.75
C VAL A 142 10.68 1.44 17.72
N ARG A 143 10.22 0.58 16.82
CA ARG A 143 10.76 -0.77 16.68
C ARG A 143 12.22 -0.76 16.23
N GLY A 144 12.58 0.07 15.26
CA GLY A 144 13.96 0.20 14.78
C GLY A 144 14.94 0.62 15.88
N LEU A 145 14.52 1.55 16.74
CA LEU A 145 15.31 2.00 17.90
C LEU A 145 15.47 0.91 18.97
N ILE A 146 14.52 -0.02 19.11
CA ILE A 146 14.57 -1.09 20.13
C ILE A 146 15.36 -2.30 19.66
N VAL A 147 15.15 -2.74 18.40
CA VAL A 147 15.68 -4.01 17.89
C VAL A 147 16.71 -3.86 16.78
N ASP A 148 17.08 -2.62 16.43
CA ASP A 148 18.03 -2.25 15.37
C ASP A 148 17.73 -2.94 14.02
N TRP A 149 16.43 -3.08 13.72
CA TRP A 149 15.97 -3.58 12.42
C TRP A 149 15.00 -2.60 11.76
N TRP A 150 15.26 -2.25 10.51
CA TRP A 150 14.52 -1.26 9.74
C TRP A 150 13.92 -1.90 8.49
N PRO A 151 12.60 -1.78 8.26
CA PRO A 151 11.96 -2.41 7.10
C PRO A 151 12.43 -1.84 5.75
N TYR A 152 12.93 -0.60 5.75
CA TYR A 152 13.46 0.07 4.57
C TYR A 152 14.63 0.98 4.93
N TRP A 153 15.64 1.00 4.06
CA TRP A 153 16.84 1.82 4.24
C TRP A 153 16.55 3.32 4.38
N PHE A 154 15.56 3.84 3.62
CA PHE A 154 15.23 5.26 3.61
C PHE A 154 14.55 5.77 4.90
N ILE A 155 14.18 4.91 5.81
CA ILE A 155 13.71 5.28 7.16
C ILE A 155 14.71 4.88 8.26
N ASN A 156 15.90 4.39 7.89
CA ASN A 156 16.97 4.04 8.82
C ASN A 156 17.87 5.27 9.05
N PRO A 157 17.96 5.80 10.27
CA PRO A 157 18.82 6.95 10.58
C PRO A 157 20.31 6.62 10.53
N ASN A 158 20.70 5.33 10.52
CA ASN A 158 22.09 4.86 10.48
C ASN A 158 22.66 4.78 9.05
N GLU A 159 21.85 5.04 8.03
CA GLU A 159 22.30 5.11 6.65
C GLU A 159 23.21 6.34 6.42
N PRO A 160 24.07 6.37 5.37
CA PRO A 160 25.03 7.45 5.16
C PRO A 160 24.45 8.86 5.10
N ALA A 161 23.19 9.01 4.66
CA ALA A 161 22.47 10.29 4.65
C ALA A 161 21.95 10.72 6.03
N GLY A 162 22.02 9.84 7.03
CA GLY A 162 21.64 10.09 8.42
C GLY A 162 20.17 10.51 8.59
N ILE A 163 19.90 11.18 9.70
CA ILE A 163 18.56 11.67 10.04
C ILE A 163 18.01 12.64 8.98
N SER A 164 18.87 13.49 8.37
CA SER A 164 18.42 14.44 7.35
C SER A 164 17.89 13.74 6.09
N GLY A 165 18.57 12.66 5.65
CA GLY A 165 18.11 11.82 4.54
C GLY A 165 16.79 11.13 4.88
N MET A 166 16.69 10.51 6.05
CA MET A 166 15.47 9.88 6.54
C MET A 166 14.28 10.87 6.51
N VAL A 167 14.44 12.06 7.10
CA VAL A 167 13.38 13.08 7.13
C VAL A 167 12.97 13.51 5.72
N THR A 168 13.95 13.69 4.83
CA THR A 168 13.71 14.06 3.42
C THR A 168 12.87 13.02 2.70
N TYR A 169 13.21 11.72 2.81
CA TYR A 169 12.43 10.65 2.19
C TYR A 169 11.03 10.52 2.80
N ILE A 170 10.89 10.62 4.12
CA ILE A 170 9.60 10.60 4.79
C ILE A 170 8.70 11.72 4.26
N PHE A 171 9.21 12.96 4.22
CA PHE A 171 8.46 14.11 3.73
C PHE A 171 8.07 13.95 2.26
N ALA A 172 9.00 13.50 1.40
CA ALA A 172 8.74 13.25 -0.01
C ALA A 172 7.64 12.19 -0.22
N ILE A 173 7.69 11.08 0.51
CA ILE A 173 6.68 10.01 0.43
C ILE A 173 5.32 10.49 0.94
N MET A 174 5.27 11.28 2.03
CA MET A 174 4.00 11.83 2.53
C MET A 174 3.38 12.81 1.53
N LEU A 175 4.18 13.69 0.92
CA LEU A 175 3.71 14.59 -0.14
C LEU A 175 3.21 13.80 -1.35
N PHE A 176 3.92 12.73 -1.71
CA PHE A 176 3.53 11.86 -2.82
C PHE A 176 2.22 11.12 -2.55
N LEU A 177 1.98 10.62 -1.32
CA LEU A 177 0.68 10.06 -0.90
C LEU A 177 -0.47 11.05 -1.11
N LEU A 178 -0.30 12.30 -0.70
CA LEU A 178 -1.30 13.35 -0.92
C LEU A 178 -1.54 13.63 -2.40
N THR A 179 -0.47 13.71 -3.20
CA THR A 179 -0.55 13.95 -4.64
C THR A 179 -1.34 12.84 -5.34
N VAL A 180 -1.05 11.57 -5.04
CA VAL A 180 -1.77 10.41 -5.59
C VAL A 180 -3.25 10.46 -5.16
N ALA A 181 -3.54 10.75 -3.89
CA ALA A 181 -4.92 10.85 -3.41
C ALA A 181 -5.71 11.97 -4.11
N ILE A 182 -5.09 13.13 -4.35
CA ILE A 182 -5.70 14.23 -5.12
C ILE A 182 -6.00 13.79 -6.55
N ALA A 183 -5.05 13.13 -7.21
CA ALA A 183 -5.23 12.62 -8.58
C ALA A 183 -6.37 11.58 -8.64
N LEU A 184 -6.44 10.67 -7.69
CA LEU A 184 -7.51 9.66 -7.60
C LEU A 184 -8.89 10.29 -7.37
N LEU A 185 -9.00 11.32 -6.53
CA LEU A 185 -10.26 12.05 -6.35
C LEU A 185 -10.64 12.84 -7.61
N GLY A 186 -9.66 13.41 -8.31
CA GLY A 186 -9.89 14.06 -9.61
C GLY A 186 -10.44 13.08 -10.64
N LEU A 187 -9.81 11.91 -10.76
CA LEU A 187 -10.23 10.83 -11.65
C LEU A 187 -11.64 10.33 -11.32
N GLN A 188 -11.97 10.18 -10.03
CA GLN A 188 -13.32 9.80 -9.60
C GLN A 188 -14.38 10.79 -10.12
N ARG A 189 -14.12 12.09 -10.05
CA ARG A 189 -15.08 13.11 -10.51
C ARG A 189 -15.33 13.03 -12.00
N ILE A 190 -14.32 12.70 -12.79
CA ILE A 190 -14.43 12.54 -14.25
C ILE A 190 -15.25 11.29 -14.57
N THR A 191 -14.94 10.16 -13.97
CA THR A 191 -15.63 8.88 -14.21
C THR A 191 -17.09 8.95 -13.77
N VAL A 192 -17.40 9.51 -12.62
CA VAL A 192 -18.80 9.67 -12.14
C VAL A 192 -19.61 10.54 -13.07
N ARG A 193 -19.03 11.59 -13.68
CA ARG A 193 -19.72 12.40 -14.69
C ARG A 193 -20.00 11.61 -15.96
N ALA A 194 -19.00 10.88 -16.46
CA ALA A 194 -19.16 10.06 -17.70
C ALA A 194 -20.23 8.97 -17.58
N PHE A 195 -20.42 8.38 -16.39
CA PHE A 195 -21.46 7.36 -16.17
C PHE A 195 -22.85 7.92 -15.81
N ARG A 196 -22.98 9.24 -15.61
CA ARG A 196 -24.26 9.89 -15.29
C ARG A 196 -25.00 10.45 -16.50
N GLU A 197 -24.43 10.41 -17.70
CA GLU A 197 -25.12 10.76 -18.94
C GLU A 197 -25.28 9.51 -19.82
N PRO A 198 -26.45 9.30 -20.49
CA PRO A 198 -27.34 10.30 -20.99
C PRO A 198 -28.77 10.20 -20.43
N LYS A 199 -29.33 11.32 -19.99
CA LYS A 199 -30.75 11.52 -20.14
C LYS A 199 -31.00 12.06 -21.55
N VAL A 200 -31.46 11.20 -22.43
CA VAL A 200 -32.20 11.60 -23.63
C VAL A 200 -33.64 11.82 -23.22
#